data_cce3644ae977cf6fd6098a8e8e570056
#
_entry.id   cce3644ae977cf6fd6098a8e8e570056
#
_cell.length_a   1.000
_cell.length_b   1.000
_cell.length_c   1.000
_cell.angle_alpha   90.00
_cell.angle_beta   90.00
_cell.angle_gamma   90.00
#
_symmetry.space_group_name_H-M   'P 1'
#
loop_
_entity.id
_entity.type
_entity.pdbx_description
1 polymer ?
#
loop_
_entity_poly.entity_id
_entity_poly.type
_entity_poly.pdbx_seq_one_letter_code
_entity_poly.pdbx_strand_id
1 'polypeptide(L)'
;MKRLLTLALLAALVAGPLRAEKKHPNVDLESEMPADARHLKIGDAAPDFSLLGVDGKTYTLADFKDAPLLMVAFLSNHCPYSHAAETRLLPLYAEMKNQGLALVAINPNSPAGVGLSELGYSKYNDTYDEMKLYAKDRGFTFPYLNDGDTQKTAKAYGCLCTPHIFIFDHDRKLVYAGRLDDSPYADPSTVTAFDARDAIVALLAGKPVLVPMTKPFGCSTKWAEKKGAIAKANAKWESTPVTMEPIDEAGVAVLVKNDTKQLRLINVWATWCVPCVEEFPDLVSLIIQLQNRNFELISISLDDEAAQSKALQFLQKQHAALPNRLKRVLENEGRTTDNYRFTGKIDSLQKNLDAEWLGPVPYTLIVAPGGKIIYRHLGSIDLAGVRAKLIEQLGPYYNPATNN
;
A
#
# COMPACT_ATOMS: atom_id res chain seq x y z
N MET A 1 78.97 -8.00 -5.61
CA MET A 1 78.00 -7.05 -5.03
C MET A 1 76.75 -7.15 -5.87
N LYS A 2 75.71 -7.96 -5.45
CA LYS A 2 74.44 -8.13 -6.12
C LYS A 2 73.42 -7.29 -5.36
N ARG A 3 72.86 -6.27 -6.04
CA ARG A 3 71.72 -5.49 -5.49
C ARG A 3 70.39 -6.20 -5.82
N LEU A 4 69.69 -6.60 -4.78
CA LEU A 4 68.28 -7.02 -4.86
C LEU A 4 67.43 -5.77 -4.97
N LEU A 5 66.62 -5.68 -6.06
CA LEU A 5 65.50 -4.75 -6.15
C LEU A 5 64.28 -5.42 -5.54
N THR A 6 63.78 -4.88 -4.46
CA THR A 6 62.47 -5.25 -3.89
C THR A 6 61.39 -4.41 -4.56
N LEU A 7 60.51 -5.06 -5.36
CA LEU A 7 59.30 -4.44 -5.90
C LEU A 7 58.24 -4.42 -4.79
N ALA A 8 57.90 -3.23 -4.32
CA ALA A 8 56.73 -3.03 -3.46
C ALA A 8 55.49 -2.87 -4.34
N LEU A 9 54.56 -3.86 -4.32
CA LEU A 9 53.23 -3.72 -4.89
C LEU A 9 52.40 -2.79 -4.00
N LEU A 10 52.14 -1.56 -4.48
CA LEU A 10 51.12 -0.69 -3.91
C LEU A 10 49.76 -1.20 -4.37
N ALA A 11 49.00 -1.82 -3.46
CA ALA A 11 47.58 -2.06 -3.65
C ALA A 11 46.85 -0.72 -3.51
N ALA A 12 46.43 -0.13 -4.64
CA ALA A 12 45.57 1.02 -4.64
C ALA A 12 44.14 0.57 -4.26
N LEU A 13 43.77 0.83 -3.00
CA LEU A 13 42.36 0.79 -2.57
C LEU A 13 41.61 1.89 -3.35
N VAL A 14 40.86 1.47 -4.37
CA VAL A 14 39.89 2.34 -5.02
C VAL A 14 38.71 2.46 -4.06
N ALA A 15 38.75 3.45 -3.18
CA ALA A 15 37.57 3.86 -2.44
C ALA A 15 36.61 4.51 -3.46
N GLY A 16 35.58 3.73 -3.87
CA GLY A 16 34.47 4.29 -4.64
C GLY A 16 33.79 5.41 -3.83
N PRO A 17 33.17 6.39 -4.50
CA PRO A 17 32.53 7.49 -3.79
C PRO A 17 31.45 6.93 -2.85
N LEU A 18 31.52 7.29 -1.57
CA LEU A 18 30.46 7.09 -0.58
C LEU A 18 29.19 7.78 -1.14
N ARG A 19 28.29 6.99 -1.68
CA ARG A 19 26.99 7.48 -2.11
C ARG A 19 26.19 7.89 -0.89
N ALA A 20 25.72 9.12 -0.87
CA ALA A 20 24.80 9.58 0.18
C ALA A 20 23.53 8.72 0.15
N GLU A 21 23.22 8.08 1.26
CA GLU A 21 22.03 7.26 1.43
C GLU A 21 20.80 8.19 1.35
N LYS A 22 19.88 7.92 0.41
CA LYS A 22 18.60 8.64 0.35
C LYS A 22 17.85 8.42 1.66
N LYS A 23 17.39 9.50 2.30
CA LYS A 23 16.59 9.41 3.53
C LYS A 23 15.23 8.77 3.18
N HIS A 24 15.10 7.48 3.47
CA HIS A 24 13.80 6.81 3.53
C HIS A 24 13.13 7.11 4.88
N PRO A 25 11.77 7.04 4.99
CA PRO A 25 11.11 7.21 6.27
C PRO A 25 11.78 6.32 7.32
N ASN A 26 12.21 6.94 8.42
CA ASN A 26 12.89 6.23 9.52
C ASN A 26 11.83 5.42 10.31
N VAL A 27 11.39 4.29 9.74
CA VAL A 27 10.73 3.25 10.53
C VAL A 27 11.84 2.32 11.01
N ASP A 28 11.93 2.09 12.30
CA ASP A 28 12.80 1.07 12.86
C ASP A 28 12.12 -0.30 12.61
N LEU A 29 12.38 -0.85 11.43
CA LEU A 29 11.80 -2.11 10.98
C LEU A 29 12.23 -3.29 11.88
N GLU A 30 13.40 -3.20 12.49
CA GLU A 30 13.93 -4.26 13.36
C GLU A 30 13.16 -4.35 14.68
N SER A 31 12.76 -3.19 15.24
CA SER A 31 11.95 -3.16 16.48
C SER A 31 10.55 -3.77 16.32
N GLU A 32 10.09 -3.93 15.09
CA GLU A 32 8.80 -4.52 14.78
C GLU A 32 8.84 -6.05 14.56
N MET A 33 10.04 -6.63 14.53
CA MET A 33 10.20 -8.08 14.32
C MET A 33 9.79 -8.90 15.55
N PRO A 34 9.17 -10.09 15.34
CA PRO A 34 8.99 -11.07 16.41
C PRO A 34 10.33 -11.52 17.00
N ALA A 35 10.36 -11.79 18.30
CA ALA A 35 11.58 -12.19 18.99
C ALA A 35 12.18 -13.52 18.51
N ASP A 36 11.38 -14.37 17.87
CA ASP A 36 11.79 -15.65 17.27
C ASP A 36 12.23 -15.54 15.81
N ALA A 37 12.23 -14.34 15.23
CA ALA A 37 12.69 -14.13 13.86
C ALA A 37 14.23 -14.16 13.80
N ARG A 38 14.75 -14.72 12.69
CA ARG A 38 16.19 -14.82 12.44
C ARG A 38 16.70 -13.61 11.67
N HIS A 39 18.03 -13.38 11.76
CA HIS A 39 18.74 -12.48 10.86
C HIS A 39 19.74 -13.32 10.05
N LEU A 40 19.44 -13.52 8.77
CA LEU A 40 20.36 -14.24 7.87
C LEU A 40 21.62 -13.42 7.62
N LYS A 41 22.75 -14.13 7.58
CA LYS A 41 24.06 -13.57 7.26
C LYS A 41 24.54 -14.12 5.92
N ILE A 42 25.39 -13.37 5.23
CA ILE A 42 26.03 -13.85 3.99
C ILE A 42 26.75 -15.17 4.26
N GLY A 43 26.50 -16.15 3.42
CA GLY A 43 26.97 -17.54 3.53
C GLY A 43 26.02 -18.49 4.28
N ASP A 44 24.97 -17.99 4.95
CA ASP A 44 23.97 -18.86 5.56
C ASP A 44 23.21 -19.66 4.48
N ALA A 45 22.79 -20.86 4.83
CA ALA A 45 21.93 -21.66 3.98
C ALA A 45 20.52 -21.07 3.94
N ALA A 46 19.88 -21.10 2.76
CA ALA A 46 18.50 -20.73 2.59
C ALA A 46 17.62 -21.56 3.53
N PRO A 47 16.77 -20.93 4.35
CA PRO A 47 15.77 -21.66 5.11
C PRO A 47 14.80 -22.38 4.18
N ASP A 48 14.47 -23.63 4.50
CA ASP A 48 13.48 -24.38 3.75
C ASP A 48 12.08 -23.83 3.96
N PHE A 49 11.24 -24.05 2.95
CA PHE A 49 9.83 -23.69 2.99
C PHE A 49 8.98 -24.72 2.25
N SER A 50 7.71 -24.79 2.61
CA SER A 50 6.68 -25.56 1.90
C SER A 50 5.40 -24.74 1.92
N LEU A 51 5.16 -23.99 0.83
CA LEU A 51 4.13 -22.94 0.78
C LEU A 51 3.20 -23.14 -0.41
N LEU A 52 1.94 -22.79 -0.22
CA LEU A 52 0.92 -22.81 -1.28
C LEU A 52 1.07 -21.59 -2.20
N GLY A 53 1.24 -21.86 -3.49
CA GLY A 53 1.26 -20.85 -4.55
C GLY A 53 -0.14 -20.46 -5.00
N VAL A 54 -0.27 -19.26 -5.58
CA VAL A 54 -1.53 -18.75 -6.14
C VAL A 54 -2.09 -19.61 -7.29
N ASP A 55 -1.29 -20.47 -7.88
CA ASP A 55 -1.68 -21.46 -8.89
C ASP A 55 -2.22 -22.77 -8.30
N GLY A 56 -2.31 -22.85 -6.96
CA GLY A 56 -2.81 -24.01 -6.22
C GLY A 56 -1.78 -25.13 -6.01
N LYS A 57 -0.51 -24.96 -6.44
CA LYS A 57 0.57 -25.91 -6.18
C LYS A 57 1.31 -25.56 -4.91
N THR A 58 1.83 -26.56 -4.22
CA THR A 58 2.77 -26.35 -3.12
C THR A 58 4.19 -26.33 -3.68
N TYR A 59 4.95 -25.32 -3.28
CA TYR A 59 6.35 -25.13 -3.65
C TYR A 59 7.25 -25.28 -2.43
N THR A 60 8.41 -25.89 -2.65
CA THR A 60 9.49 -26.09 -1.67
C THR A 60 10.79 -25.47 -2.19
N LEU A 61 11.77 -25.28 -1.33
CA LEU A 61 13.11 -24.84 -1.75
C LEU A 61 13.71 -25.79 -2.79
N ALA A 62 13.44 -27.10 -2.66
CA ALA A 62 13.97 -28.14 -3.56
C ALA A 62 13.47 -28.01 -5.01
N ASP A 63 12.32 -27.38 -5.26
CA ASP A 63 11.79 -27.16 -6.60
C ASP A 63 12.67 -26.20 -7.44
N PHE A 64 13.56 -25.47 -6.77
CA PHE A 64 14.46 -24.52 -7.43
C PHE A 64 15.93 -25.02 -7.46
N LYS A 65 16.20 -26.29 -7.07
CA LYS A 65 17.55 -26.83 -6.88
C LYS A 65 18.48 -26.71 -8.09
N ASP A 66 17.93 -26.78 -9.30
CA ASP A 66 18.71 -26.79 -10.55
C ASP A 66 19.04 -25.37 -11.07
N ALA A 67 18.48 -24.33 -10.46
CA ALA A 67 18.76 -22.95 -10.86
C ALA A 67 20.12 -22.47 -10.33
N PRO A 68 20.98 -21.89 -11.18
CA PRO A 68 22.27 -21.29 -10.74
C PRO A 68 22.12 -20.25 -9.64
N LEU A 69 21.09 -19.43 -9.73
CA LEU A 69 20.73 -18.40 -8.73
C LEU A 69 19.25 -18.51 -8.37
N LEU A 70 18.93 -18.34 -7.10
CA LEU A 70 17.56 -18.21 -6.60
C LEU A 70 17.36 -16.86 -5.94
N MET A 71 16.43 -16.07 -6.46
CA MET A 71 15.93 -14.87 -5.77
C MET A 71 14.64 -15.22 -5.03
N VAL A 72 14.62 -14.97 -3.72
CA VAL A 72 13.43 -14.96 -2.89
C VAL A 72 13.06 -13.49 -2.64
N ALA A 73 11.89 -13.07 -3.14
CA ALA A 73 11.40 -11.71 -3.01
C ALA A 73 10.16 -11.69 -2.11
N PHE A 74 10.25 -11.04 -0.96
CA PHE A 74 9.07 -10.79 -0.14
C PHE A 74 8.31 -9.58 -0.69
N LEU A 75 7.07 -9.81 -1.14
CA LEU A 75 6.19 -8.82 -1.76
C LEU A 75 4.82 -8.83 -1.08
N SER A 76 4.04 -7.77 -1.24
CA SER A 76 2.67 -7.75 -0.74
C SER A 76 1.71 -6.97 -1.65
N ASN A 77 0.42 -7.36 -1.64
CA ASN A 77 -0.60 -6.80 -2.52
C ASN A 77 -0.99 -5.36 -2.14
N HIS A 78 -0.89 -4.98 -0.85
CA HIS A 78 -1.31 -3.66 -0.39
C HIS A 78 -0.18 -2.63 -0.38
N CYS A 79 1.09 -3.07 -0.47
CA CYS A 79 2.25 -2.22 -0.24
C CYS A 79 2.62 -1.38 -1.47
N PRO A 80 2.58 -0.04 -1.42
CA PRO A 80 2.94 0.82 -2.53
C PRO A 80 4.43 0.70 -2.93
N TYR A 81 5.31 0.33 -2.01
CA TYR A 81 6.72 0.06 -2.31
C TYR A 81 6.90 -1.24 -3.10
N SER A 82 6.10 -2.30 -2.80
CA SER A 82 6.08 -3.52 -3.62
C SER A 82 5.60 -3.20 -5.03
N HIS A 83 4.49 -2.44 -5.17
CA HIS A 83 3.98 -2.00 -6.46
C HIS A 83 5.02 -1.23 -7.28
N ALA A 84 5.76 -0.31 -6.63
CA ALA A 84 6.82 0.46 -7.27
C ALA A 84 7.99 -0.43 -7.68
N ALA A 85 8.45 -1.33 -6.81
CA ALA A 85 9.54 -2.26 -7.11
C ALA A 85 9.19 -3.23 -8.25
N GLU A 86 7.94 -3.72 -8.32
CA GLU A 86 7.48 -4.63 -9.37
C GLU A 86 7.64 -4.04 -10.77
N THR A 87 7.53 -2.73 -10.96
CA THR A 87 7.76 -2.08 -12.26
C THR A 87 9.17 -2.32 -12.79
N ARG A 88 10.12 -2.68 -11.92
CA ARG A 88 11.52 -2.96 -12.24
C ARG A 88 11.89 -4.42 -12.04
N LEU A 89 11.31 -5.10 -11.03
CA LEU A 89 11.52 -6.53 -10.77
C LEU A 89 11.03 -7.40 -11.94
N LEU A 90 9.84 -7.10 -12.49
CA LEU A 90 9.28 -7.89 -13.60
C LEU A 90 10.16 -7.83 -14.86
N PRO A 91 10.62 -6.68 -15.35
CA PRO A 91 11.57 -6.61 -16.46
C PRO A 91 12.91 -7.26 -16.13
N LEU A 92 13.45 -7.07 -14.90
CA LEU A 92 14.69 -7.71 -14.47
C LEU A 92 14.59 -9.24 -14.54
N TYR A 93 13.51 -9.81 -14.02
CA TYR A 93 13.30 -11.25 -14.08
C TYR A 93 13.12 -11.74 -15.53
N ALA A 94 12.37 -11.03 -16.35
CA ALA A 94 12.18 -11.38 -17.77
C ALA A 94 13.52 -11.43 -18.52
N GLU A 95 14.44 -10.52 -18.22
CA GLU A 95 15.80 -10.48 -18.78
C GLU A 95 16.67 -11.64 -18.27
N MET A 96 16.62 -11.96 -16.97
CA MET A 96 17.59 -12.85 -16.31
C MET A 96 17.14 -14.31 -16.20
N LYS A 97 15.85 -14.62 -16.34
CA LYS A 97 15.32 -15.99 -16.17
C LYS A 97 15.98 -17.04 -17.08
N ASN A 98 16.30 -16.67 -18.31
CA ASN A 98 16.96 -17.57 -19.29
C ASN A 98 18.49 -17.58 -19.11
N GLN A 99 19.03 -16.78 -18.20
CA GLN A 99 20.45 -16.72 -17.87
C GLN A 99 20.78 -17.46 -16.57
N GLY A 100 19.79 -18.09 -15.92
CA GLY A 100 19.99 -18.90 -14.74
C GLY A 100 19.44 -18.36 -13.45
N LEU A 101 18.62 -17.29 -13.50
CA LEU A 101 17.90 -16.76 -12.32
C LEU A 101 16.53 -17.42 -12.19
N ALA A 102 16.29 -18.15 -11.09
CA ALA A 102 14.95 -18.47 -10.61
C ALA A 102 14.46 -17.35 -9.67
N LEU A 103 13.17 -17.06 -9.71
CA LEU A 103 12.49 -16.12 -8.81
C LEU A 103 11.29 -16.80 -8.17
N VAL A 104 11.19 -16.70 -6.87
CA VAL A 104 9.97 -17.00 -6.10
C VAL A 104 9.60 -15.76 -5.27
N ALA A 105 8.36 -15.32 -5.38
CA ALA A 105 7.83 -14.27 -4.52
C ALA A 105 7.04 -14.90 -3.37
N ILE A 106 7.14 -14.31 -2.17
CA ILE A 106 6.41 -14.76 -0.98
C ILE A 106 5.70 -13.56 -0.38
N ASN A 107 4.40 -13.69 -0.13
CA ASN A 107 3.67 -12.71 0.70
C ASN A 107 3.86 -13.09 2.17
N PRO A 108 4.57 -12.24 2.96
CA PRO A 108 4.90 -12.55 4.34
C PRO A 108 3.81 -12.11 5.32
N ASN A 109 2.74 -11.46 4.84
CA ASN A 109 1.79 -10.77 5.70
C ASN A 109 0.68 -11.68 6.21
N SER A 110 0.39 -11.60 7.50
CA SER A 110 -0.87 -12.12 8.03
C SER A 110 -1.98 -11.11 7.79
N PRO A 111 -3.14 -11.49 7.19
CA PRO A 111 -4.29 -10.61 7.08
C PRO A 111 -4.74 -10.04 8.43
N ALA A 112 -4.56 -10.78 9.52
CA ALA A 112 -4.84 -10.29 10.88
C ALA A 112 -3.90 -9.18 11.36
N GLY A 113 -2.73 -9.04 10.72
CA GLY A 113 -1.73 -8.00 10.98
C GLY A 113 -1.91 -6.73 10.11
N VAL A 114 -2.88 -6.72 9.18
CA VAL A 114 -3.14 -5.58 8.27
C VAL A 114 -4.26 -4.73 8.83
N GLY A 115 -3.98 -3.47 9.15
CA GLY A 115 -5.01 -2.50 9.54
C GLY A 115 -5.71 -1.89 8.32
N LEU A 116 -6.99 -1.52 8.45
CA LEU A 116 -7.75 -0.90 7.37
C LEU A 116 -7.04 0.33 6.77
N SER A 117 -6.41 1.17 7.62
CA SER A 117 -5.68 2.38 7.20
C SER A 117 -4.45 2.11 6.33
N GLU A 118 -4.02 0.87 6.21
CA GLU A 118 -2.89 0.44 5.40
C GLU A 118 -3.30 0.06 3.96
N LEU A 119 -4.61 -0.08 3.70
CA LEU A 119 -5.17 -0.51 2.41
C LEU A 119 -5.39 0.63 1.40
N GLY A 120 -4.86 1.82 1.67
CA GLY A 120 -5.11 3.02 0.86
C GLY A 120 -4.41 3.09 -0.50
N TYR A 121 -3.61 2.08 -0.88
CA TYR A 121 -2.82 2.08 -2.12
C TYR A 121 -3.15 0.93 -3.06
N SER A 122 -4.04 0.03 -2.68
CA SER A 122 -4.39 -1.15 -3.46
C SER A 122 -5.88 -1.44 -3.38
N LYS A 123 -6.44 -1.95 -4.46
CA LYS A 123 -7.77 -2.56 -4.43
C LYS A 123 -7.74 -3.97 -3.83
N TYR A 124 -6.54 -4.51 -3.55
CA TYR A 124 -6.32 -5.84 -2.98
C TYR A 124 -5.80 -5.76 -1.55
N ASN A 125 -6.26 -6.67 -0.71
CA ASN A 125 -5.68 -7.03 0.57
C ASN A 125 -4.66 -8.18 0.36
N ASP A 126 -4.08 -8.70 1.44
CA ASP A 126 -3.12 -9.80 1.42
C ASP A 126 -3.75 -11.17 1.72
N THR A 127 -5.06 -11.34 1.50
CA THR A 127 -5.70 -12.65 1.59
C THR A 127 -5.27 -13.55 0.43
N TYR A 128 -5.27 -14.86 0.64
CA TYR A 128 -4.87 -15.82 -0.41
C TYR A 128 -5.69 -15.68 -1.69
N ASP A 129 -6.99 -15.43 -1.59
CA ASP A 129 -7.84 -15.26 -2.77
C ASP A 129 -7.53 -13.98 -3.53
N GLU A 130 -7.24 -12.89 -2.82
CA GLU A 130 -6.84 -11.64 -3.46
C GLU A 130 -5.43 -11.69 -4.03
N MET A 131 -4.52 -12.50 -3.45
CA MET A 131 -3.20 -12.78 -4.05
C MET A 131 -3.33 -13.40 -5.45
N LYS A 132 -4.30 -14.31 -5.67
CA LYS A 132 -4.56 -14.89 -7.00
C LYS A 132 -4.94 -13.83 -8.03
N LEU A 133 -5.85 -12.93 -7.63
CA LEU A 133 -6.31 -11.84 -8.47
C LEU A 133 -5.18 -10.85 -8.75
N TYR A 134 -4.43 -10.50 -7.72
CA TYR A 134 -3.28 -9.59 -7.81
C TYR A 134 -2.21 -10.12 -8.76
N ALA A 135 -1.77 -11.38 -8.58
CA ALA A 135 -0.76 -11.99 -9.43
C ALA A 135 -1.18 -12.03 -10.90
N LYS A 136 -2.47 -12.33 -11.17
CA LYS A 136 -3.06 -12.30 -12.51
C LYS A 136 -3.02 -10.89 -13.11
N ASP A 137 -3.50 -9.88 -12.37
CA ASP A 137 -3.55 -8.49 -12.84
C ASP A 137 -2.15 -7.90 -13.07
N ARG A 138 -1.16 -8.32 -12.26
CA ARG A 138 0.24 -7.89 -12.39
C ARG A 138 1.03 -8.70 -13.42
N GLY A 139 0.47 -9.79 -13.95
CA GLY A 139 1.12 -10.64 -14.94
C GLY A 139 2.33 -11.39 -14.38
N PHE A 140 2.28 -11.88 -13.13
CA PHE A 140 3.37 -12.66 -12.54
C PHE A 140 3.60 -13.94 -13.33
N THR A 141 4.85 -14.18 -13.72
CA THR A 141 5.30 -15.39 -14.46
C THR A 141 6.18 -16.31 -13.61
N PHE A 142 6.24 -16.07 -12.32
CA PHE A 142 6.96 -16.81 -11.29
C PHE A 142 6.00 -17.24 -10.18
N PRO A 143 6.34 -18.24 -9.36
CA PRO A 143 5.53 -18.62 -8.21
C PRO A 143 5.35 -17.46 -7.22
N TYR A 144 4.10 -17.19 -6.81
CA TYR A 144 3.77 -16.26 -5.73
C TYR A 144 3.10 -17.04 -4.62
N LEU A 145 3.77 -17.11 -3.47
CA LEU A 145 3.49 -18.03 -2.38
C LEU A 145 2.90 -17.29 -1.17
N ASN A 146 2.00 -17.95 -0.47
CA ASN A 146 1.41 -17.43 0.76
C ASN A 146 2.11 -18.07 1.97
N ASP A 147 2.77 -17.26 2.82
CA ASP A 147 3.36 -17.71 4.08
C ASP A 147 2.28 -17.95 5.16
N GLY A 148 1.08 -17.40 4.95
CA GLY A 148 -0.08 -17.59 5.81
C GLY A 148 0.09 -17.02 7.21
N ASP A 149 -0.81 -17.41 8.11
CA ASP A 149 -0.87 -16.85 9.46
C ASP A 149 0.29 -17.27 10.37
N THR A 150 1.02 -18.34 10.03
CA THR A 150 2.15 -18.80 10.83
C THR A 150 3.41 -17.98 10.61
N GLN A 151 3.55 -17.40 9.42
CA GLN A 151 4.67 -16.56 8.99
C GLN A 151 6.05 -17.17 9.27
N LYS A 152 6.12 -18.52 9.23
CA LYS A 152 7.34 -19.26 9.55
C LYS A 152 8.49 -18.95 8.60
N THR A 153 8.17 -18.80 7.31
CA THR A 153 9.16 -18.50 6.28
C THR A 153 9.67 -17.07 6.45
N ALA A 154 8.77 -16.09 6.62
CA ALA A 154 9.15 -14.72 6.86
C ALA A 154 10.05 -14.57 8.10
N LYS A 155 9.72 -15.27 9.22
CA LYS A 155 10.53 -15.31 10.43
C LYS A 155 11.90 -15.97 10.19
N ALA A 156 11.92 -17.08 9.46
CA ALA A 156 13.17 -17.82 9.16
C ALA A 156 14.14 -17.03 8.28
N TYR A 157 13.62 -16.22 7.34
CA TYR A 157 14.42 -15.35 6.48
C TYR A 157 14.76 -14.01 7.15
N GLY A 158 14.05 -13.61 8.21
CA GLY A 158 14.20 -12.27 8.80
C GLY A 158 13.62 -11.18 7.91
N CYS A 159 12.41 -11.41 7.37
CA CYS A 159 11.73 -10.45 6.51
C CYS A 159 11.32 -9.20 7.28
N LEU A 160 11.99 -8.07 7.04
CA LEU A 160 11.74 -6.80 7.73
C LEU A 160 10.56 -6.05 7.14
N CYS A 161 10.44 -6.07 5.81
CA CYS A 161 9.48 -5.24 5.07
C CYS A 161 9.16 -5.87 3.71
N THR A 162 8.25 -5.25 2.98
CA THR A 162 8.00 -5.55 1.57
C THR A 162 8.22 -4.28 0.74
N PRO A 163 9.08 -4.34 -0.34
CA PRO A 163 9.86 -5.49 -0.78
C PRO A 163 11.10 -5.77 0.09
N HIS A 164 11.50 -7.05 0.21
CA HIS A 164 12.78 -7.47 0.77
C HIS A 164 13.33 -8.61 -0.09
N ILE A 165 14.56 -8.48 -0.58
CA ILE A 165 15.17 -9.37 -1.56
C ILE A 165 16.27 -10.19 -0.90
N PHE A 166 16.28 -11.50 -1.18
CA PHE A 166 17.36 -12.43 -0.82
C PHE A 166 17.79 -13.16 -2.08
N ILE A 167 19.10 -13.23 -2.36
CA ILE A 167 19.65 -13.96 -3.50
C ILE A 167 20.59 -15.04 -2.97
N PHE A 168 20.41 -16.26 -3.44
CA PHE A 168 21.16 -17.44 -3.10
C PHE A 168 21.89 -17.97 -4.33
N ASP A 169 23.11 -18.47 -4.13
CA ASP A 169 23.87 -19.17 -5.15
C ASP A 169 23.33 -20.59 -5.45
N HIS A 170 24.03 -21.35 -6.28
CA HIS A 170 23.69 -22.73 -6.62
C HIS A 170 23.62 -23.64 -5.39
N ASP A 171 24.50 -23.44 -4.40
CA ASP A 171 24.53 -24.23 -3.17
C ASP A 171 23.53 -23.71 -2.11
N ARG A 172 22.66 -22.80 -2.53
CA ARG A 172 21.65 -22.13 -1.66
C ARG A 172 22.30 -21.42 -0.47
N LYS A 173 23.50 -20.84 -0.69
CA LYS A 173 24.13 -19.94 0.25
C LYS A 173 23.72 -18.50 -0.06
N LEU A 174 23.39 -17.73 0.99
CA LEU A 174 23.01 -16.33 0.84
C LEU A 174 24.20 -15.51 0.33
N VAL A 175 24.03 -14.83 -0.81
CA VAL A 175 25.07 -14.01 -1.44
C VAL A 175 24.68 -12.54 -1.55
N TYR A 176 23.37 -12.23 -1.42
CA TYR A 176 22.86 -10.87 -1.33
C TYR A 176 21.59 -10.83 -0.48
N ALA A 177 21.45 -9.79 0.38
CA ALA A 177 20.21 -9.47 1.08
C ALA A 177 19.99 -7.95 1.15
N GLY A 178 18.74 -7.51 0.95
CA GLY A 178 18.37 -6.11 1.09
C GLY A 178 17.30 -5.63 0.13
N ARG A 179 17.48 -4.43 -0.43
CA ARG A 179 16.55 -3.78 -1.34
C ARG A 179 16.74 -4.24 -2.80
N LEU A 180 15.72 -4.06 -3.63
CA LEU A 180 15.85 -4.29 -5.08
C LEU A 180 16.81 -3.27 -5.71
N ASP A 181 16.57 -2.00 -5.39
CA ASP A 181 17.34 -0.82 -5.81
C ASP A 181 17.13 0.32 -4.78
N ASP A 182 17.66 1.51 -5.03
CA ASP A 182 17.61 2.64 -4.10
C ASP A 182 16.40 3.57 -4.30
N SER A 183 15.40 3.19 -5.14
CA SER A 183 14.24 4.04 -5.40
C SER A 183 12.95 3.52 -4.76
N PRO A 184 12.24 4.37 -3.98
CA PRO A 184 10.90 4.06 -3.47
C PRO A 184 9.78 4.29 -4.49
N TYR A 185 10.10 4.83 -5.67
CA TYR A 185 9.14 5.27 -6.68
C TYR A 185 9.03 4.29 -7.84
N ALA A 186 7.90 4.35 -8.56
CA ALA A 186 7.67 3.52 -9.74
C ALA A 186 8.47 3.95 -10.97
N ASP A 187 8.86 5.24 -11.05
CA ASP A 187 9.65 5.77 -12.14
C ASP A 187 11.10 5.25 -12.11
N PRO A 188 11.53 4.45 -13.12
CA PRO A 188 12.88 3.88 -13.17
C PRO A 188 14.00 4.95 -13.24
N SER A 189 13.70 6.15 -13.72
CA SER A 189 14.68 7.25 -13.82
C SER A 189 15.15 7.73 -12.44
N THR A 190 14.43 7.40 -11.38
CA THR A 190 14.78 7.76 -10.01
C THR A 190 15.79 6.81 -9.36
N VAL A 191 16.10 5.67 -10.02
CA VAL A 191 17.08 4.68 -9.55
C VAL A 191 18.48 5.18 -9.81
N THR A 192 19.35 5.15 -8.79
CA THR A 192 20.77 5.51 -8.91
C THR A 192 21.68 4.35 -8.48
N ALA A 193 21.17 3.32 -7.81
CA ALA A 193 21.88 2.10 -7.45
C ALA A 193 21.01 0.87 -7.72
N PHE A 194 21.49 -0.02 -8.58
CA PHE A 194 20.77 -1.22 -9.03
C PHE A 194 21.22 -2.45 -8.22
N ASP A 195 21.14 -2.39 -6.89
CA ASP A 195 21.83 -3.28 -5.96
C ASP A 195 21.59 -4.79 -6.26
N ALA A 196 20.35 -5.24 -6.37
CA ALA A 196 20.06 -6.65 -6.65
C ALA A 196 20.46 -7.05 -8.09
N ARG A 197 20.27 -6.17 -9.09
CA ARG A 197 20.72 -6.42 -10.47
C ARG A 197 22.22 -6.58 -10.54
N ASP A 198 22.97 -5.67 -9.91
CA ASP A 198 24.42 -5.67 -9.92
C ASP A 198 24.97 -6.97 -9.24
N ALA A 199 24.30 -7.42 -8.17
CA ALA A 199 24.61 -8.70 -7.52
C ALA A 199 24.39 -9.89 -8.47
N ILE A 200 23.23 -9.97 -9.15
CA ILE A 200 22.91 -11.04 -10.12
C ILE A 200 23.94 -11.06 -11.24
N VAL A 201 24.20 -9.91 -11.86
CA VAL A 201 25.15 -9.80 -13.00
C VAL A 201 26.56 -10.24 -12.58
N ALA A 202 27.03 -9.83 -11.39
CA ALA A 202 28.32 -10.25 -10.86
C ALA A 202 28.39 -11.79 -10.70
N LEU A 203 27.36 -12.38 -10.07
CA LEU A 203 27.31 -13.82 -9.79
C LEU A 203 27.24 -14.64 -11.07
N LEU A 204 26.43 -14.27 -12.05
CA LEU A 204 26.36 -14.95 -13.36
C LEU A 204 27.66 -14.83 -14.14
N ALA A 205 28.47 -13.78 -13.89
CA ALA A 205 29.80 -13.63 -14.46
C ALA A 205 30.90 -14.31 -13.61
N GLY A 206 30.58 -15.08 -12.57
CA GLY A 206 31.54 -15.72 -11.67
C GLY A 206 32.34 -14.74 -10.80
N LYS A 207 31.82 -13.52 -10.60
CA LYS A 207 32.48 -12.46 -9.81
C LYS A 207 31.85 -12.33 -8.43
N PRO A 208 32.60 -11.89 -7.42
CA PRO A 208 32.04 -11.61 -6.09
C PRO A 208 31.07 -10.42 -6.13
N VAL A 209 30.07 -10.48 -5.26
CA VAL A 209 29.14 -9.35 -5.03
C VAL A 209 29.87 -8.27 -4.23
N LEU A 210 29.97 -7.05 -4.76
CA LEU A 210 30.70 -5.96 -4.12
C LEU A 210 29.94 -5.38 -2.91
N VAL A 211 28.61 -5.33 -2.98
CA VAL A 211 27.75 -4.86 -1.89
C VAL A 211 26.76 -5.98 -1.55
N PRO A 212 27.15 -6.95 -0.71
CA PRO A 212 26.35 -8.13 -0.46
C PRO A 212 25.15 -7.88 0.46
N MET A 213 25.12 -6.77 1.19
CA MET A 213 23.98 -6.38 2.05
C MET A 213 23.66 -4.91 1.89
N THR A 214 22.37 -4.61 1.77
CA THR A 214 21.85 -3.23 1.78
C THR A 214 20.69 -3.13 2.77
N LYS A 215 20.40 -1.93 3.28
CA LYS A 215 19.25 -1.72 4.15
C LYS A 215 17.97 -1.79 3.29
N PRO A 216 17.06 -2.75 3.53
CA PRO A 216 15.78 -2.77 2.83
C PRO A 216 14.89 -1.64 3.33
N PHE A 217 13.95 -1.21 2.50
CA PHE A 217 12.93 -0.22 2.85
C PHE A 217 11.60 -0.61 2.22
N GLY A 218 10.50 -0.23 2.89
CA GLY A 218 9.16 -0.57 2.45
C GLY A 218 8.16 -0.51 3.60
N CYS A 219 6.98 -1.08 3.38
CA CYS A 219 6.02 -1.30 4.45
C CYS A 219 6.53 -2.42 5.36
N SER A 220 6.53 -2.20 6.67
CA SER A 220 6.91 -3.26 7.63
C SER A 220 6.05 -4.50 7.43
N THR A 221 6.65 -5.68 7.62
CA THR A 221 5.91 -6.96 7.60
C THR A 221 4.75 -6.94 8.59
N LYS A 222 3.56 -7.40 8.14
CA LYS A 222 2.34 -7.40 8.93
C LYS A 222 2.26 -8.69 9.74
N TRP A 223 2.91 -8.66 10.89
CA TRP A 223 2.96 -9.80 11.79
C TRP A 223 1.61 -10.03 12.47
N ALA A 224 1.20 -11.30 12.63
CA ALA A 224 -0.05 -11.68 13.30
C ALA A 224 -0.10 -11.16 14.74
N GLU A 225 1.05 -11.03 15.39
CA GLU A 225 1.21 -10.48 16.74
C GLU A 225 0.73 -9.02 16.85
N LYS A 226 0.68 -8.26 15.74
CA LYS A 226 0.19 -6.87 15.71
C LYS A 226 -1.34 -6.74 15.87
N LYS A 227 -2.10 -7.84 15.91
CA LYS A 227 -3.55 -7.84 16.09
C LYS A 227 -4.02 -6.94 17.24
N GLY A 228 -3.30 -6.93 18.37
CA GLY A 228 -3.62 -6.06 19.51
C GLY A 228 -3.45 -4.57 19.21
N ALA A 229 -2.44 -4.20 18.43
CA ALA A 229 -2.22 -2.81 18.02
C ALA A 229 -3.31 -2.32 17.05
N ILE A 230 -3.76 -3.19 16.15
CA ILE A 230 -4.87 -2.90 15.22
C ILE A 230 -6.17 -2.69 15.99
N ALA A 231 -6.49 -3.57 16.96
CA ALA A 231 -7.66 -3.40 17.81
C ALA A 231 -7.64 -2.06 18.57
N LYS A 232 -6.46 -1.66 19.09
CA LYS A 232 -6.30 -0.35 19.74
C LYS A 232 -6.48 0.82 18.77
N ALA A 233 -5.99 0.70 17.54
CA ALA A 233 -6.19 1.74 16.52
C ALA A 233 -7.67 1.87 16.12
N ASN A 234 -8.39 0.76 15.98
CA ASN A 234 -9.82 0.75 15.72
C ASN A 234 -10.61 1.39 16.88
N ALA A 235 -10.33 1.01 18.12
CA ALA A 235 -10.97 1.62 19.29
C ALA A 235 -10.71 3.14 19.39
N LYS A 236 -9.51 3.59 19.00
CA LYS A 236 -9.20 5.01 18.92
C LYS A 236 -10.04 5.71 17.84
N TRP A 237 -10.22 5.10 16.67
CA TRP A 237 -11.09 5.62 15.62
C TRP A 237 -12.55 5.73 16.10
N GLU A 238 -13.08 4.65 16.69
CA GLU A 238 -14.45 4.58 17.22
C GLU A 238 -14.73 5.63 18.31
N SER A 239 -13.70 6.05 19.07
CA SER A 239 -13.80 7.09 20.08
C SER A 239 -13.68 8.51 19.52
N THR A 240 -13.43 8.68 18.21
CA THR A 240 -13.29 10.01 17.60
C THR A 240 -14.67 10.69 17.52
N PRO A 241 -14.80 11.96 17.97
CA PRO A 241 -16.06 12.67 17.89
C PRO A 241 -16.59 12.79 16.47
N VAL A 242 -17.90 12.61 16.32
CA VAL A 242 -18.63 12.80 15.07
C VAL A 242 -19.56 13.97 15.21
N THR A 243 -19.48 14.93 14.30
CA THR A 243 -20.31 16.13 14.23
C THR A 243 -21.08 16.17 12.91
N MET A 244 -22.15 16.94 12.88
CA MET A 244 -22.94 17.23 11.68
C MET A 244 -23.41 18.66 11.73
N GLU A 245 -23.28 19.39 10.63
CA GLU A 245 -23.68 20.79 10.50
C GLU A 245 -24.75 20.98 9.42
N PRO A 246 -25.56 22.05 9.48
CA PRO A 246 -26.43 22.41 8.38
C PRO A 246 -25.62 22.91 7.19
N ILE A 247 -26.10 22.60 5.97
CA ILE A 247 -25.54 23.11 4.71
C ILE A 247 -26.67 23.54 3.79
N ASP A 248 -26.50 24.70 3.16
CA ASP A 248 -27.40 25.20 2.13
C ASP A 248 -26.87 24.93 0.70
N GLU A 249 -27.57 25.37 -0.30
CA GLU A 249 -27.19 25.23 -1.71
C GLU A 249 -25.87 25.91 -2.06
N ALA A 250 -25.55 27.03 -1.42
CA ALA A 250 -24.30 27.75 -1.65
C ALA A 250 -23.11 26.96 -1.08
N GLY A 251 -23.27 26.37 0.11
CA GLY A 251 -22.30 25.47 0.70
C GLY A 251 -22.06 24.23 -0.15
N VAL A 252 -23.13 23.62 -0.67
CA VAL A 252 -23.00 22.45 -1.59
C VAL A 252 -22.26 22.83 -2.86
N ALA A 253 -22.52 23.99 -3.46
CA ALA A 253 -21.78 24.46 -4.64
C ALA A 253 -20.27 24.61 -4.36
N VAL A 254 -19.88 25.07 -3.17
CA VAL A 254 -18.46 25.13 -2.73
C VAL A 254 -17.86 23.74 -2.63
N LEU A 255 -18.59 22.76 -2.06
CA LEU A 255 -18.11 21.38 -1.98
C LEU A 255 -17.87 20.77 -3.38
N VAL A 256 -18.76 20.98 -4.32
CA VAL A 256 -18.66 20.47 -5.70
C VAL A 256 -17.56 21.18 -6.48
N LYS A 257 -17.39 22.49 -6.29
CA LYS A 257 -16.30 23.26 -6.93
C LYS A 257 -14.92 22.70 -6.61
N ASN A 258 -14.73 22.19 -5.40
CA ASN A 258 -13.55 21.48 -4.96
C ASN A 258 -12.22 22.19 -5.30
N ASP A 259 -12.01 23.36 -4.74
CA ASP A 259 -10.75 24.13 -4.90
C ASP A 259 -9.57 23.53 -4.09
N THR A 260 -9.70 22.28 -3.62
CA THR A 260 -8.68 21.58 -2.84
C THR A 260 -7.89 20.58 -3.70
N LYS A 261 -6.92 19.92 -3.08
CA LYS A 261 -6.20 18.78 -3.65
C LYS A 261 -6.87 17.43 -3.35
N GLN A 262 -8.01 17.43 -2.65
CA GLN A 262 -8.68 16.20 -2.25
C GLN A 262 -9.53 15.64 -3.39
N LEU A 263 -9.47 14.32 -3.58
CA LEU A 263 -10.48 13.59 -4.31
C LEU A 263 -11.70 13.45 -3.40
N ARG A 264 -12.83 14.07 -3.72
CA ARG A 264 -14.04 14.05 -2.90
C ARG A 264 -14.99 12.97 -3.33
N LEU A 265 -15.40 12.11 -2.41
CA LEU A 265 -16.60 11.28 -2.57
C LEU A 265 -17.73 11.97 -1.81
N ILE A 266 -18.79 12.37 -2.51
CA ILE A 266 -19.97 12.99 -1.91
C ILE A 266 -21.11 11.97 -1.99
N ASN A 267 -21.66 11.60 -0.82
CA ASN A 267 -22.79 10.69 -0.71
C ASN A 267 -24.02 11.44 -0.16
N VAL A 268 -25.14 11.35 -0.87
CA VAL A 268 -26.44 11.89 -0.45
C VAL A 268 -27.29 10.75 0.09
N TRP A 269 -27.78 10.89 1.30
CA TRP A 269 -28.44 9.84 2.05
C TRP A 269 -29.55 10.37 2.97
N ALA A 270 -30.28 9.49 3.66
CA ALA A 270 -31.22 9.84 4.73
C ALA A 270 -31.44 8.67 5.69
N THR A 271 -31.88 8.96 6.92
CA THR A 271 -32.17 7.90 7.92
C THR A 271 -33.40 7.05 7.57
N TRP A 272 -34.29 7.52 6.71
CA TRP A 272 -35.47 6.80 6.21
C TRP A 272 -35.17 5.97 4.94
N CYS A 273 -33.99 6.12 4.37
CA CYS A 273 -33.54 5.40 3.18
C CYS A 273 -32.83 4.11 3.60
N VAL A 274 -33.50 2.98 3.49
CA VAL A 274 -32.97 1.67 3.91
C VAL A 274 -31.63 1.33 3.24
N PRO A 275 -31.51 1.35 1.89
CA PRO A 275 -30.24 1.05 1.22
C PRO A 275 -29.12 2.03 1.60
N CYS A 276 -29.43 3.29 1.93
CA CYS A 276 -28.43 4.24 2.42
C CYS A 276 -27.84 3.81 3.77
N VAL A 277 -28.71 3.35 4.68
CA VAL A 277 -28.32 2.88 6.01
C VAL A 277 -27.46 1.60 5.92
N GLU A 278 -27.82 0.71 4.99
CA GLU A 278 -27.11 -0.56 4.78
C GLU A 278 -25.70 -0.36 4.18
N GLU A 279 -25.50 0.60 3.28
CA GLU A 279 -24.18 0.86 2.66
C GLU A 279 -23.23 1.70 3.53
N PHE A 280 -23.74 2.40 4.55
CA PHE A 280 -22.97 3.38 5.30
C PHE A 280 -21.69 2.81 5.99
N PRO A 281 -21.69 1.57 6.53
CA PRO A 281 -20.46 0.93 7.02
C PRO A 281 -19.36 0.84 5.96
N ASP A 282 -19.71 0.60 4.70
CA ASP A 282 -18.77 0.54 3.57
C ASP A 282 -18.16 1.91 3.29
N LEU A 283 -18.95 2.98 3.36
CA LEU A 283 -18.47 4.36 3.26
C LEU A 283 -17.47 4.70 4.38
N VAL A 284 -17.78 4.32 5.63
CA VAL A 284 -16.85 4.51 6.77
C VAL A 284 -15.57 3.69 6.56
N SER A 285 -15.68 2.48 6.04
CA SER A 285 -14.50 1.67 5.69
C SER A 285 -13.60 2.39 4.67
N LEU A 286 -14.16 3.06 3.65
CA LEU A 286 -13.40 3.88 2.69
C LEU A 286 -12.70 5.06 3.37
N ILE A 287 -13.37 5.75 4.32
CA ILE A 287 -12.73 6.83 5.09
C ILE A 287 -11.48 6.30 5.80
N ILE A 288 -11.58 5.17 6.51
CA ILE A 288 -10.47 4.59 7.26
C ILE A 288 -9.35 4.14 6.32
N GLN A 289 -9.68 3.46 5.22
CA GLN A 289 -8.69 2.98 4.26
C GLN A 289 -7.91 4.12 3.61
N LEU A 290 -8.58 5.23 3.28
CA LEU A 290 -8.01 6.32 2.52
C LEU A 290 -7.60 7.52 3.38
N GLN A 291 -7.68 7.43 4.73
CA GLN A 291 -7.41 8.54 5.64
C GLN A 291 -6.01 9.17 5.49
N ASN A 292 -5.07 8.42 4.95
CA ASN A 292 -3.69 8.87 4.69
C ASN A 292 -3.47 9.35 3.24
N ARG A 293 -4.53 9.39 2.42
CA ARG A 293 -4.50 9.82 1.02
C ARG A 293 -5.15 11.21 0.86
N ASN A 294 -4.94 11.83 -0.29
CA ASN A 294 -5.67 13.06 -0.66
C ASN A 294 -7.13 12.72 -1.01
N PHE A 295 -7.86 12.27 -0.01
CA PHE A 295 -9.23 11.79 -0.10
C PHE A 295 -10.08 12.41 1.00
N GLU A 296 -11.32 12.76 0.68
CA GLU A 296 -12.34 13.28 1.58
C GLU A 296 -13.68 12.61 1.24
N LEU A 297 -14.38 12.09 2.24
CA LEU A 297 -15.75 11.62 2.10
C LEU A 297 -16.69 12.61 2.77
N ILE A 298 -17.61 13.16 2.00
CA ILE A 298 -18.62 14.12 2.44
C ILE A 298 -19.97 13.43 2.45
N SER A 299 -20.67 13.43 3.56
CA SER A 299 -22.05 12.92 3.66
C SER A 299 -23.05 14.07 3.75
N ILE A 300 -24.11 14.02 2.94
CA ILE A 300 -25.19 15.01 2.92
C ILE A 300 -26.51 14.31 3.22
N SER A 301 -27.07 14.53 4.40
CA SER A 301 -28.36 13.99 4.80
C SER A 301 -29.51 14.84 4.26
N LEU A 302 -30.56 14.18 3.76
CA LEU A 302 -31.84 14.80 3.37
C LEU A 302 -32.89 14.75 4.50
N ASP A 303 -32.49 14.38 5.72
CA ASP A 303 -33.38 14.44 6.87
C ASP A 303 -33.78 15.87 7.17
N ASP A 304 -35.03 16.08 7.58
CA ASP A 304 -35.51 17.38 8.02
C ASP A 304 -34.93 17.81 9.38
N GLU A 305 -35.26 19.01 9.83
CA GLU A 305 -34.77 19.54 11.09
C GLU A 305 -35.22 18.70 12.29
N ALA A 306 -36.43 18.16 12.26
CA ALA A 306 -36.97 17.32 13.33
C ALA A 306 -36.21 16.00 13.48
N ALA A 307 -35.65 15.47 12.39
CA ALA A 307 -34.86 14.25 12.35
C ALA A 307 -33.36 14.48 12.50
N GLN A 308 -32.87 15.71 12.64
CA GLN A 308 -31.44 16.05 12.77
C GLN A 308 -30.74 15.24 13.86
N SER A 309 -31.33 15.13 15.04
CA SER A 309 -30.75 14.34 16.14
C SER A 309 -30.64 12.87 15.80
N LYS A 310 -31.61 12.30 15.08
CA LYS A 310 -31.59 10.90 14.61
C LYS A 310 -30.47 10.69 13.60
N ALA A 311 -30.29 11.60 12.66
CA ALA A 311 -29.22 11.52 11.66
C ALA A 311 -27.84 11.61 12.31
N LEU A 312 -27.63 12.53 13.27
CA LEU A 312 -26.37 12.63 14.02
C LEU A 312 -26.10 11.36 14.85
N GLN A 313 -27.10 10.83 15.57
CA GLN A 313 -26.94 9.58 16.32
C GLN A 313 -26.57 8.40 15.41
N PHE A 314 -27.15 8.35 14.22
CA PHE A 314 -26.79 7.35 13.22
C PHE A 314 -25.31 7.48 12.80
N LEU A 315 -24.85 8.67 12.42
CA LEU A 315 -23.45 8.93 12.07
C LEU A 315 -22.48 8.57 13.21
N GLN A 316 -22.84 8.90 14.46
CA GLN A 316 -22.08 8.54 15.65
C GLN A 316 -22.00 7.03 15.84
N LYS A 317 -23.10 6.29 15.64
CA LYS A 317 -23.15 4.83 15.70
C LYS A 317 -22.31 4.18 14.60
N GLN A 318 -22.22 4.81 13.43
CA GLN A 318 -21.40 4.36 12.32
C GLN A 318 -19.92 4.79 12.46
N HIS A 319 -19.57 5.59 13.46
CA HIS A 319 -18.23 6.15 13.62
C HIS A 319 -17.73 6.92 12.38
N ALA A 320 -18.63 7.71 11.76
CA ALA A 320 -18.36 8.53 10.57
C ALA A 320 -17.52 9.77 10.96
N ALA A 321 -16.33 9.52 11.48
CA ALA A 321 -15.46 10.54 12.05
C ALA A 321 -14.59 11.20 10.98
N LEU A 322 -14.16 12.43 11.26
CA LEU A 322 -13.23 13.19 10.44
C LEU A 322 -11.79 12.71 10.67
N PRO A 323 -11.05 12.26 9.63
CA PRO A 323 -9.63 11.97 9.72
C PRO A 323 -8.81 13.19 10.17
N ASN A 324 -7.86 12.99 11.09
CA ASN A 324 -7.04 14.09 11.62
C ASN A 324 -6.31 14.90 10.54
N ARG A 325 -5.90 14.24 9.44
CA ARG A 325 -5.24 14.88 8.32
C ARG A 325 -6.12 15.91 7.62
N LEU A 326 -7.43 15.68 7.57
CA LEU A 326 -8.38 16.59 6.91
C LEU A 326 -8.71 17.84 7.73
N LYS A 327 -8.49 17.86 9.04
CA LYS A 327 -8.81 19.03 9.89
C LYS A 327 -8.27 20.32 9.33
N ARG A 328 -6.97 20.33 8.95
CA ARG A 328 -6.34 21.52 8.36
C ARG A 328 -6.89 21.88 6.98
N VAL A 329 -7.33 20.90 6.20
CA VAL A 329 -7.95 21.13 4.89
C VAL A 329 -9.29 21.83 5.08
N LEU A 330 -10.11 21.33 6.01
CA LEU A 330 -11.42 21.89 6.33
C LEU A 330 -11.30 23.30 6.90
N GLU A 331 -10.37 23.53 7.83
CA GLU A 331 -10.08 24.86 8.40
C GLU A 331 -9.80 25.90 7.31
N ASN A 332 -9.04 25.54 6.26
CA ASN A 332 -8.74 26.42 5.14
C ASN A 332 -10.01 26.75 4.29
N GLU A 333 -11.04 25.91 4.34
CA GLU A 333 -12.33 26.12 3.68
C GLU A 333 -13.39 26.71 4.64
N GLY A 334 -13.04 27.00 5.89
CA GLY A 334 -13.97 27.46 6.92
C GLY A 334 -14.98 26.41 7.37
N ARG A 335 -14.64 25.12 7.24
CA ARG A 335 -15.45 23.94 7.60
C ARG A 335 -14.87 23.25 8.84
N THR A 336 -15.72 22.55 9.60
CA THR A 336 -15.33 21.79 10.79
C THR A 336 -15.74 20.32 10.74
N THR A 337 -16.55 19.93 9.74
CA THR A 337 -17.08 18.57 9.56
C THR A 337 -17.19 18.20 8.08
N ASP A 338 -17.28 16.90 7.80
CA ASP A 338 -17.61 16.33 6.50
C ASP A 338 -19.04 15.77 6.44
N ASN A 339 -19.78 15.87 7.57
CA ASN A 339 -21.15 15.40 7.63
C ASN A 339 -22.11 16.58 7.70
N TYR A 340 -23.06 16.63 6.78
CA TYR A 340 -23.99 17.74 6.64
C TYR A 340 -25.43 17.28 6.63
N ARG A 341 -26.34 18.15 7.11
CA ARG A 341 -27.77 18.09 6.85
C ARG A 341 -28.14 19.20 5.88
N PHE A 342 -28.72 18.86 4.76
CA PHE A 342 -29.16 19.83 3.77
C PHE A 342 -30.39 20.61 4.29
N THR A 343 -30.39 21.93 4.11
CA THR A 343 -31.44 22.83 4.66
C THR A 343 -32.32 23.45 3.58
N GLY A 344 -31.95 23.29 2.29
CA GLY A 344 -32.67 23.86 1.16
C GLY A 344 -33.74 22.92 0.59
N LYS A 345 -34.22 23.27 -0.59
CA LYS A 345 -35.15 22.45 -1.35
C LYS A 345 -34.40 21.46 -2.23
N ILE A 346 -35.00 20.29 -2.46
CA ILE A 346 -34.38 19.23 -3.26
C ILE A 346 -33.98 19.71 -4.67
N ASP A 347 -34.81 20.52 -5.33
CA ASP A 347 -34.54 21.06 -6.67
C ASP A 347 -33.29 21.96 -6.67
N SER A 348 -33.07 22.72 -5.57
CA SER A 348 -31.84 23.54 -5.42
C SER A 348 -30.60 22.69 -5.14
N LEU A 349 -30.77 21.58 -4.41
CA LEU A 349 -29.68 20.62 -4.22
C LEU A 349 -29.28 19.97 -5.56
N GLN A 350 -30.23 19.48 -6.33
CA GLN A 350 -29.98 18.91 -7.66
C GLN A 350 -29.19 19.87 -8.55
N LYS A 351 -29.61 21.12 -8.62
CA LYS A 351 -28.94 22.14 -9.44
C LYS A 351 -27.50 22.42 -9.03
N ASN A 352 -27.21 22.39 -7.73
CA ASN A 352 -25.88 22.77 -7.19
C ASN A 352 -24.95 21.59 -6.95
N LEU A 353 -25.51 20.38 -6.79
CA LEU A 353 -24.74 19.16 -6.60
C LEU A 353 -24.41 18.51 -7.95
N ASP A 354 -25.43 18.17 -8.72
CA ASP A 354 -25.35 17.54 -10.04
C ASP A 354 -26.68 17.63 -10.78
N ALA A 355 -26.71 18.36 -11.87
CA ALA A 355 -27.94 18.55 -12.67
C ALA A 355 -28.46 17.26 -13.33
N GLU A 356 -27.64 16.21 -13.41
CA GLU A 356 -28.05 14.89 -13.92
C GLU A 356 -28.76 14.04 -12.86
N TRP A 357 -28.68 14.41 -11.59
CA TRP A 357 -29.33 13.67 -10.50
C TRP A 357 -30.81 14.02 -10.39
N LEU A 358 -31.66 13.02 -10.38
CA LEU A 358 -33.13 13.18 -10.36
C LEU A 358 -33.77 13.14 -8.95
N GLY A 359 -32.95 13.12 -7.89
CA GLY A 359 -33.42 13.21 -6.49
C GLY A 359 -33.46 11.92 -5.67
N PRO A 360 -33.50 10.69 -6.23
CA PRO A 360 -33.47 9.47 -5.43
C PRO A 360 -32.16 9.27 -4.67
N VAL A 361 -32.24 8.59 -3.53
CA VAL A 361 -31.08 8.25 -2.66
C VAL A 361 -31.01 6.73 -2.44
N PRO A 362 -29.81 6.16 -2.19
CA PRO A 362 -28.53 6.85 -2.08
C PRO A 362 -28.00 7.35 -3.43
N TYR A 363 -27.26 8.45 -3.40
CA TYR A 363 -26.60 8.98 -4.59
C TYR A 363 -25.14 9.32 -4.27
N THR A 364 -24.22 8.80 -5.05
CA THR A 364 -22.79 8.92 -4.81
C THR A 364 -22.07 9.56 -6.00
N LEU A 365 -21.27 10.59 -5.72
CA LEU A 365 -20.42 11.27 -6.67
C LEU A 365 -18.94 11.11 -6.30
N ILE A 366 -18.05 11.10 -7.31
CA ILE A 366 -16.63 11.40 -7.09
C ILE A 366 -16.30 12.66 -7.87
N VAL A 367 -15.80 13.66 -7.13
CA VAL A 367 -15.42 14.98 -7.64
C VAL A 367 -13.92 15.14 -7.53
N ALA A 368 -13.25 15.29 -8.67
CA ALA A 368 -11.82 15.54 -8.72
C ALA A 368 -11.50 16.99 -8.30
N PRO A 369 -10.27 17.31 -7.91
CA PRO A 369 -9.80 18.69 -7.76
C PRO A 369 -10.19 19.55 -8.96
N GLY A 370 -10.72 20.75 -8.69
CA GLY A 370 -11.24 21.66 -9.74
C GLY A 370 -12.67 21.36 -10.18
N GLY A 371 -13.42 20.51 -9.45
CA GLY A 371 -14.88 20.36 -9.60
C GLY A 371 -15.35 19.41 -10.71
N LYS A 372 -14.45 18.67 -11.35
CA LYS A 372 -14.86 17.70 -12.37
C LYS A 372 -15.47 16.46 -11.72
N ILE A 373 -16.75 16.20 -11.99
CA ILE A 373 -17.40 14.93 -11.61
C ILE A 373 -16.88 13.83 -12.54
N ILE A 374 -16.28 12.78 -11.94
CA ILE A 374 -15.65 11.67 -12.67
C ILE A 374 -16.34 10.31 -12.41
N TYR A 375 -17.31 10.28 -11.51
CA TYR A 375 -18.11 9.11 -11.20
C TYR A 375 -19.48 9.55 -10.68
N ARG A 376 -20.54 8.83 -11.06
CA ARG A 376 -21.90 8.96 -10.59
C ARG A 376 -22.48 7.59 -10.33
N HIS A 377 -23.17 7.42 -9.23
CA HIS A 377 -23.88 6.17 -8.93
C HIS A 377 -25.19 6.47 -8.20
N LEU A 378 -26.26 5.90 -8.68
CA LEU A 378 -27.60 5.91 -8.05
C LEU A 378 -27.87 4.51 -7.49
N GLY A 379 -28.26 4.44 -6.23
CA GLY A 379 -28.46 3.19 -5.50
C GLY A 379 -27.23 2.82 -4.65
N SER A 380 -27.28 1.65 -4.01
CA SER A 380 -26.19 1.17 -3.16
C SER A 380 -24.90 0.98 -3.94
N ILE A 381 -23.77 1.43 -3.37
CA ILE A 381 -22.48 1.34 -4.02
C ILE A 381 -21.99 -0.12 -4.08
N ASP A 382 -21.28 -0.45 -5.16
CA ASP A 382 -20.32 -1.56 -5.16
C ASP A 382 -19.01 -1.08 -4.53
N LEU A 383 -18.75 -1.45 -3.28
CA LEU A 383 -17.56 -1.04 -2.54
C LEU A 383 -16.27 -1.36 -3.29
N ALA A 384 -16.17 -2.54 -3.89
CA ALA A 384 -14.97 -2.96 -4.62
C ALA A 384 -14.73 -2.09 -5.86
N GLY A 385 -15.79 -1.80 -6.63
CA GLY A 385 -15.73 -0.95 -7.81
C GLY A 385 -15.42 0.51 -7.48
N VAL A 386 -16.07 1.08 -6.46
CA VAL A 386 -15.79 2.45 -6.00
C VAL A 386 -14.36 2.56 -5.49
N ARG A 387 -13.90 1.61 -4.66
CA ARG A 387 -12.51 1.57 -4.18
C ARG A 387 -11.51 1.49 -5.33
N ALA A 388 -11.74 0.63 -6.31
CA ALA A 388 -10.89 0.52 -7.49
C ALA A 388 -10.81 1.85 -8.24
N LYS A 389 -11.94 2.54 -8.40
CA LYS A 389 -12.00 3.87 -9.05
C LYS A 389 -11.24 4.94 -8.25
N LEU A 390 -11.37 4.95 -6.94
CA LEU A 390 -10.63 5.86 -6.07
C LEU A 390 -9.11 5.62 -6.16
N ILE A 391 -8.66 4.36 -6.10
CA ILE A 391 -7.23 4.00 -6.22
C ILE A 391 -6.69 4.36 -7.62
N GLU A 392 -7.47 4.16 -8.70
CA GLU A 392 -7.10 4.59 -10.05
C GLU A 392 -6.77 6.09 -10.09
N GLN A 393 -7.60 6.92 -9.45
CA GLN A 393 -7.42 8.37 -9.43
C GLN A 393 -6.30 8.83 -8.49
N LEU A 394 -6.20 8.20 -7.32
CA LEU A 394 -5.19 8.53 -6.31
C LEU A 394 -3.81 7.94 -6.65
N GLY A 395 -3.74 6.96 -7.53
CA GLY A 395 -2.55 6.20 -7.89
C GLY A 395 -2.17 5.11 -6.87
N PRO A 396 -1.57 3.99 -7.32
CA PRO A 396 -1.15 2.87 -6.48
C PRO A 396 0.25 3.05 -5.87
N TYR A 397 0.94 4.17 -6.17
CA TYR A 397 2.32 4.43 -5.77
C TYR A 397 2.43 5.67 -4.89
N TYR A 398 3.53 5.76 -4.15
CA TYR A 398 3.96 7.04 -3.61
C TYR A 398 4.36 7.97 -4.77
N ASN A 399 3.89 9.23 -4.69
CA ASN A 399 4.26 10.26 -5.65
C ASN A 399 5.09 11.33 -4.94
N PRO A 400 6.33 11.62 -5.36
CA PRO A 400 7.16 12.63 -4.73
C PRO A 400 6.54 14.03 -4.74
N ALA A 401 5.69 14.33 -5.73
CA ALA A 401 5.01 15.62 -5.83
C ALA A 401 3.84 15.80 -4.85
N THR A 402 3.32 14.71 -4.26
CA THR A 402 2.16 14.73 -3.36
C THR A 402 2.50 14.32 -1.92
N ASN A 403 3.73 13.87 -1.66
CA ASN A 403 4.19 13.39 -0.35
C ASN A 403 4.91 14.47 0.47
N ASN A 404 4.61 15.76 0.24
CA ASN A 404 5.07 16.87 1.06
C ASN A 404 4.03 17.26 2.11
#